data_9fec856b073847637230ea282291a605
#
_entry.id   9fec856b073847637230ea282291a605
#
_cell.length_a   1.000
_cell.length_b   1.000
_cell.length_c   1.000
_cell.angle_alpha   90.00
_cell.angle_beta   90.00
_cell.angle_gamma   90.00
#
_symmetry.space_group_name_H-M   'P 1'
#
loop_
_entity.id
_entity.type
_entity.pdbx_description
1 polymer ?
#
loop_
_entity_poly.entity_id
_entity_poly.type
_entity_poly.pdbx_seq_one_letter_code
_entity_poly.pdbx_strand_id
1 'polypeptide(L)'
;MNELYELIEEKIKASGYPGEIDGREFYNDISDEADEKENGTYMFIIKKTDTLQYQGCMTISDEEFDLHYVDIHSGIASYHVDFDA
;
A
#
# COMPACT_ATOMS: atom_id res chain seq x y z
N MET A 1 -4.47 16.72 10.70
CA MET A 1 -3.57 16.05 9.77
C MET A 1 -3.06 14.75 10.37
N ASN A 2 -2.95 13.72 9.60
CA ASN A 2 -2.60 12.40 10.13
C ASN A 2 -1.15 12.06 9.79
N GLU A 3 -0.33 11.86 10.82
CA GLU A 3 1.08 11.50 10.67
C GLU A 3 1.27 10.19 9.89
N LEU A 4 0.32 9.26 9.99
CA LEU A 4 0.37 8.01 9.26
C LEU A 4 0.34 8.24 7.74
N TYR A 5 -0.52 9.15 7.28
CA TYR A 5 -0.61 9.46 5.85
C TYR A 5 0.67 10.12 5.34
N GLU A 6 1.26 11.00 6.14
CA GLU A 6 2.53 11.64 5.81
C GLU A 6 3.67 10.62 5.74
N LEU A 7 3.70 9.69 6.68
CA LEU A 7 4.70 8.62 6.69
C LEU A 7 4.59 7.74 5.45
N ILE A 8 3.37 7.40 5.06
CA ILE A 8 3.12 6.62 3.84
C ILE A 8 3.67 7.36 2.63
N GLU A 9 3.37 8.66 2.50
CA GLU A 9 3.85 9.46 1.38
C GLU A 9 5.37 9.55 1.35
N GLU A 10 6.01 9.70 2.51
CA GLU A 10 7.47 9.73 2.60
C GLU A 10 8.10 8.41 2.17
N LYS A 11 7.52 7.29 2.59
CA LYS A 11 8.03 5.98 2.20
C LYS A 11 7.87 5.73 0.70
N ILE A 12 6.77 6.18 0.12
CA ILE A 12 6.56 6.06 -1.33
C ILE A 12 7.60 6.88 -2.08
N LYS A 13 7.88 8.11 -1.64
CA LYS A 13 8.91 8.93 -2.26
C LYS A 13 10.30 8.31 -2.11
N ALA A 14 10.58 7.74 -0.96
CA ALA A 14 11.87 7.09 -0.70
C ALA A 14 12.10 5.87 -1.59
N SER A 15 11.05 5.26 -2.10
CA SER A 15 11.15 4.12 -3.01
C SER A 15 11.63 4.51 -4.41
N GLY A 16 11.64 5.81 -4.71
CA GLY A 16 12.00 6.32 -6.02
C GLY A 16 10.82 6.59 -6.94
N TYR A 17 9.60 6.34 -6.49
CA TYR A 17 8.41 6.58 -7.30
C TYR A 17 8.32 8.06 -7.70
N PRO A 18 8.28 8.39 -8.99
CA PRO A 18 8.36 9.78 -9.45
C PRO A 18 7.04 10.55 -9.39
N GLY A 19 5.92 9.85 -9.24
CA GLY A 19 4.61 10.48 -9.16
C GLY A 19 4.24 10.84 -7.73
N GLU A 20 3.02 11.31 -7.57
CA GLU A 20 2.46 11.60 -6.26
C GLU A 20 1.30 10.64 -5.97
N ILE A 21 1.28 10.11 -4.77
CA ILE A 21 0.21 9.27 -4.28
C ILE A 21 -0.25 9.87 -2.97
N ASP A 22 -1.55 10.18 -2.88
CA ASP A 22 -2.15 10.68 -1.64
C ASP A 22 -2.12 9.56 -0.60
N GLY A 23 -1.47 9.80 0.53
CA GLY A 23 -1.33 8.81 1.59
C GLY A 23 -2.67 8.35 2.16
N ARG A 24 -3.63 9.26 2.25
CA ARG A 24 -4.97 8.93 2.74
C ARG A 24 -5.70 8.01 1.77
N GLU A 25 -5.66 8.32 0.48
CA GLU A 25 -6.28 7.49 -0.55
C GLU A 25 -5.63 6.10 -0.57
N PHE A 26 -4.31 6.06 -0.52
CA PHE A 26 -3.55 4.82 -0.47
C PHE A 26 -3.98 3.96 0.72
N TYR A 27 -4.03 4.57 1.91
CA TYR A 27 -4.44 3.87 3.13
C TYR A 27 -5.87 3.33 3.01
N ASN A 28 -6.79 4.15 2.49
CA ASN A 28 -8.18 3.73 2.32
C ASN A 28 -8.32 2.55 1.35
N ASP A 29 -7.56 2.55 0.27
CA ASP A 29 -7.56 1.44 -0.69
C ASP A 29 -7.10 0.14 -0.02
N ILE A 30 -6.04 0.21 0.78
CA ILE A 30 -5.53 -0.94 1.51
C ILE A 30 -6.54 -1.40 2.58
N SER A 31 -7.13 -0.46 3.29
CA SER A 31 -8.12 -0.76 4.33
C SER A 31 -9.35 -1.45 3.75
N ASP A 32 -9.82 -1.01 2.59
CA ASP A 32 -10.95 -1.64 1.92
C ASP A 32 -10.62 -3.09 1.53
N GLU A 33 -9.40 -3.33 1.09
CA GLU A 33 -8.95 -4.67 0.77
C GLU A 33 -8.90 -5.55 2.02
N ALA A 34 -8.46 -5.00 3.14
CA ALA A 34 -8.39 -5.71 4.42
C ALA A 34 -9.78 -6.06 4.96
N ASP A 35 -10.75 -5.17 4.79
CA ASP A 35 -12.11 -5.35 5.31
C ASP A 35 -12.82 -6.58 4.73
N GLU A 36 -12.39 -7.05 3.59
CA GLU A 36 -12.98 -8.21 2.93
C GLU A 36 -12.39 -9.54 3.41
N LYS A 37 -11.40 -9.51 4.29
CA LYS A 37 -10.63 -10.69 4.67
C LYS A 37 -10.75 -11.01 6.16
N GLU A 38 -10.59 -12.29 6.48
CA GLU A 38 -10.50 -12.75 7.85
C GLU A 38 -9.06 -12.63 8.35
N ASN A 39 -8.84 -12.93 9.65
CA ASN A 39 -7.48 -12.93 10.20
C ASN A 39 -6.55 -13.84 9.42
N GLY A 40 -5.34 -13.40 9.21
CA GLY A 40 -4.32 -14.15 8.46
C GLY A 40 -3.39 -13.23 7.69
N THR A 41 -2.45 -13.83 6.99
CA THR A 41 -1.50 -13.10 6.14
C THR A 41 -1.90 -13.29 4.69
N TYR A 42 -2.00 -12.18 3.96
CA TYR A 42 -2.51 -12.16 2.59
C TYR A 42 -1.63 -11.34 1.65
N MET A 43 -1.54 -11.82 0.42
CA MET A 43 -1.04 -11.02 -0.70
C MET A 43 -2.27 -10.36 -1.35
N PHE A 44 -2.11 -9.11 -1.81
CA PHE A 44 -3.22 -8.40 -2.46
C PHE A 44 -2.74 -7.68 -3.71
N ILE A 45 -3.69 -7.40 -4.60
CA ILE A 45 -3.46 -6.62 -5.81
C ILE A 45 -4.60 -5.62 -5.93
N ILE A 46 -4.27 -4.34 -6.06
CA ILE A 46 -5.23 -3.26 -6.26
C ILE A 46 -4.90 -2.57 -7.58
N LYS A 47 -5.80 -2.64 -8.54
CA LYS A 47 -5.60 -2.00 -9.83
C LYS A 47 -6.26 -0.63 -9.82
N LYS A 48 -5.44 0.43 -9.84
CA LYS A 48 -5.92 1.81 -9.81
C LYS A 48 -6.27 2.32 -11.21
N THR A 49 -5.41 2.07 -12.17
CA THR A 49 -5.62 2.43 -13.57
C THR A 49 -5.06 1.33 -14.45
N ASP A 50 -5.16 1.48 -15.77
CA ASP A 50 -4.59 0.49 -16.70
C ASP A 50 -3.07 0.33 -16.55
N THR A 51 -2.41 1.35 -16.04
CA THR A 51 -0.95 1.36 -15.92
C THR A 51 -0.45 1.42 -14.48
N LEU A 52 -1.33 1.62 -13.50
CA LEU A 52 -0.95 1.76 -12.09
C LEU A 52 -1.64 0.70 -11.25
N GLN A 53 -0.85 -0.12 -10.57
CA GLN A 53 -1.40 -1.10 -9.64
C GLN A 53 -0.48 -1.25 -8.43
N TYR A 54 -1.09 -1.61 -7.30
CA TYR A 54 -0.38 -1.91 -6.07
C TYR A 54 -0.46 -3.40 -5.82
N GLN A 55 0.66 -4.01 -5.47
CA GLN A 55 0.72 -5.41 -5.08
C GLN A 55 1.50 -5.50 -3.79
N GLY A 56 0.93 -6.14 -2.78
CA GLY A 56 1.59 -6.15 -1.48
C GLY A 56 1.19 -7.31 -0.60
N CYS A 57 1.62 -7.21 0.66
CA CYS A 57 1.37 -8.22 1.67
C CYS A 57 0.94 -7.54 2.96
N MET A 58 -0.09 -8.09 3.60
CA MET A 58 -0.59 -7.60 4.88
C MET A 58 -0.95 -8.76 5.80
N THR A 59 -0.91 -8.51 7.10
CA THR A 59 -1.41 -9.44 8.11
C THR A 59 -2.60 -8.79 8.80
N ILE A 60 -3.72 -9.52 8.89
CA ILE A 60 -4.94 -9.05 9.54
C ILE A 60 -5.11 -9.79 10.85
N SER A 61 -5.35 -9.04 11.92
CA SER A 61 -5.50 -9.58 13.28
C SER A 61 -6.48 -8.70 14.05
N ASP A 62 -7.60 -9.30 14.49
CA ASP A 62 -8.58 -8.65 15.38
C ASP A 62 -9.04 -7.27 14.88
N GLU A 63 -9.45 -7.20 13.62
CA GLU A 63 -9.95 -5.99 12.95
C GLU A 63 -8.88 -4.94 12.66
N GLU A 64 -7.62 -5.26 12.93
CA GLU A 64 -6.49 -4.41 12.58
C GLU A 64 -5.69 -5.05 11.46
N PHE A 65 -4.89 -4.26 10.76
CA PHE A 65 -3.99 -4.83 9.78
C PHE A 65 -2.62 -4.18 9.85
N ASP A 66 -1.59 -4.99 9.57
CA ASP A 66 -0.21 -4.54 9.44
C ASP A 66 0.21 -4.70 7.99
N LEU A 67 0.58 -3.60 7.37
CA LEU A 67 1.06 -3.61 6.01
C LEU A 67 2.56 -3.86 6.01
N HIS A 68 3.00 -4.92 5.36
CA HIS A 68 4.43 -5.29 5.34
C HIS A 68 5.18 -4.60 4.21
N TYR A 69 4.67 -4.66 3.01
CA TYR A 69 5.26 -3.97 1.87
C TYR A 69 4.21 -3.78 0.78
N VAL A 70 4.51 -2.86 -0.13
CA VAL A 70 3.71 -2.66 -1.34
C VAL A 70 4.67 -2.41 -2.50
N ASP A 71 4.47 -3.13 -3.59
CA ASP A 71 5.15 -2.86 -4.84
C ASP A 71 4.21 -2.03 -5.71
N ILE A 72 4.68 -0.86 -6.13
CA ILE A 72 3.91 0.02 -7.01
C ILE A 72 4.37 -0.26 -8.44
N HIS A 73 3.47 -0.80 -9.25
CA HIS A 73 3.74 -1.07 -10.66
C HIS A 73 3.16 0.06 -11.50
N SER A 74 4.02 0.80 -12.17
CA SER A 74 3.64 1.95 -13.01
C SER A 74 4.20 1.73 -14.41
N GLY A 75 3.35 1.30 -15.33
CA GLY A 75 3.78 0.90 -16.65
C GLY A 75 4.72 -0.30 -16.57
N ILE A 76 5.94 -0.15 -17.07
CA ILE A 76 6.97 -1.20 -17.02
C ILE A 76 7.87 -1.09 -15.79
N ALA A 77 7.73 -0.01 -15.01
CA ALA A 77 8.56 0.22 -13.82
C ALA A 77 7.85 -0.31 -12.58
N SER A 78 8.63 -0.71 -11.58
CA SER A 78 8.08 -1.07 -10.28
C SER A 78 8.94 -0.48 -9.17
N TYR A 79 8.30 -0.16 -8.05
CA TYR A 79 8.92 0.50 -6.92
C TYR A 79 8.50 -0.24 -5.64
N HIS A 80 9.46 -0.71 -4.90
CA HIS A 80 9.21 -1.46 -3.66
C HIS A 80 9.15 -0.49 -2.48
N VAL A 81 8.03 -0.49 -1.76
CA VAL A 81 7.83 0.33 -0.56
C VAL A 81 7.77 -0.62 0.64
N ASP A 82 8.75 -0.52 1.52
CA ASP A 82 8.86 -1.40 2.68
C ASP A 82 8.31 -0.69 3.92
N PHE A 83 7.28 -1.26 4.52
CA PHE A 83 6.64 -0.70 5.72
C PHE A 83 7.10 -1.38 7.00
N ASP A 84 7.84 -2.49 6.91
CA ASP A 84 8.36 -3.19 8.08
C ASP A 84 9.73 -2.68 8.52
N ALA A 85 10.41 -2.00 7.65
CA ALA A 85 11.77 -1.49 7.93
C ALA A 85 11.78 -0.27 8.81
#